data_4b78a0557a2db514bda4a2b51b26546d
#
_entry.id   4b78a0557a2db514bda4a2b51b26546d
#
_cell.length_a   1.000
_cell.length_b   1.000
_cell.length_c   1.000
_cell.angle_alpha   90.00
_cell.angle_beta   90.00
_cell.angle_gamma   90.00
#
_symmetry.space_group_name_H-M   'P 1'
#
loop_
_entity.id
_entity.type
_entity.pdbx_description
1 polymer ?
#
loop_
_entity_poly.entity_id
_entity_poly.type
_entity_poly.pdbx_seq_one_letter_code
_entity_poly.pdbx_strand_id
1 'polypeptide(L)'
;QLGETVVVVGLGLIGLVAAQLLRANGCKVIGVDFDQQKVDMAASKGIVAVNPGKGTDPVRFVEDYTGGIGADGVLITASTQSHEVIHQACEMSRKRGRIVLVGVIGLNMRRDDFYKKELSFQVSCSYGAGRYDEEYENKGHDYPLAYVRWTEKRNFETILHAISSGSLDVKSLITEEVDLVDYEEIYGDMRKKGSIASILRFPADSKMESVVSIGNNTFVSGKGKIGIIGAGNYTSAMVIPCLAKAHARIKYIASAQGLSAKILARKAGAENAT
;
A
#
# COMPACT_ATOMS: atom_id res chain seq x y z
N GLN A 1 22.70 7.19 -6.21
CA GLN A 1 23.79 7.96 -5.57
C GLN A 1 23.64 9.45 -5.91
N LEU A 2 24.35 10.32 -5.19
CA LEU A 2 24.39 11.76 -5.48
C LEU A 2 24.76 12.01 -6.96
N GLY A 3 23.94 12.83 -7.64
CA GLY A 3 24.15 13.19 -9.04
C GLY A 3 23.58 12.23 -10.08
N GLU A 4 23.14 11.05 -9.70
CA GLU A 4 22.47 10.12 -10.62
C GLU A 4 21.15 10.69 -11.15
N THR A 5 20.80 10.34 -12.38
CA THR A 5 19.48 10.59 -12.95
C THR A 5 18.63 9.34 -12.78
N VAL A 6 17.49 9.49 -12.09
CA VAL A 6 16.55 8.38 -11.82
C VAL A 6 15.18 8.73 -12.37
N VAL A 7 14.60 7.80 -13.14
CA VAL A 7 13.22 7.91 -13.63
C VAL A 7 12.29 7.18 -12.66
N VAL A 8 11.17 7.81 -12.28
CA VAL A 8 10.09 7.19 -11.50
C VAL A 8 8.87 7.05 -12.40
N VAL A 9 8.51 5.83 -12.74
CA VAL A 9 7.34 5.49 -13.56
C VAL A 9 6.16 5.16 -12.67
N GLY A 10 5.13 6.00 -12.72
CA GLY A 10 3.98 6.01 -11.82
C GLY A 10 4.18 6.99 -10.67
N LEU A 11 3.37 8.06 -10.65
CA LEU A 11 3.42 9.13 -9.66
C LEU A 11 2.23 9.06 -8.68
N GLY A 12 1.83 7.84 -8.32
CA GLY A 12 0.95 7.61 -7.17
C GLY A 12 1.67 7.93 -5.85
N LEU A 13 1.08 7.63 -4.71
CA LEU A 13 1.65 7.89 -3.39
C LEU A 13 3.09 7.37 -3.26
N ILE A 14 3.33 6.11 -3.61
CA ILE A 14 4.67 5.49 -3.53
C ILE A 14 5.66 6.21 -4.45
N GLY A 15 5.25 6.52 -5.69
CA GLY A 15 6.11 7.21 -6.66
C GLY A 15 6.48 8.62 -6.22
N LEU A 16 5.52 9.40 -5.71
CA LEU A 16 5.76 10.75 -5.22
C LEU A 16 6.64 10.78 -3.97
N VAL A 17 6.47 9.83 -3.05
CA VAL A 17 7.35 9.67 -1.88
C VAL A 17 8.76 9.30 -2.33
N ALA A 18 8.90 8.29 -3.19
CA ALA A 18 10.21 7.85 -3.70
C ALA A 18 10.94 8.97 -4.47
N ALA A 19 10.23 9.73 -5.29
CA ALA A 19 10.79 10.84 -6.04
C ALA A 19 11.34 11.95 -5.13
N GLN A 20 10.63 12.28 -4.03
CA GLN A 20 11.11 13.23 -3.03
C GLN A 20 12.36 12.70 -2.31
N LEU A 21 12.37 11.43 -1.90
CA LEU A 21 13.52 10.80 -1.24
C LEU A 21 14.75 10.75 -2.15
N LEU A 22 14.58 10.40 -3.41
CA LEU A 22 15.66 10.42 -4.41
C LEU A 22 16.22 11.83 -4.56
N ARG A 23 15.37 12.84 -4.65
CA ARG A 23 15.78 14.23 -4.73
C ARG A 23 16.51 14.69 -3.47
N ALA A 24 15.99 14.36 -2.28
CA ALA A 24 16.65 14.64 -1.02
C ALA A 24 18.05 14.00 -0.91
N ASN A 25 18.24 12.84 -1.58
CA ASN A 25 19.53 12.16 -1.70
C ASN A 25 20.42 12.73 -2.83
N GLY A 26 20.03 13.84 -3.44
CA GLY A 26 20.81 14.55 -4.47
C GLY A 26 20.75 13.93 -5.87
N CYS A 27 19.74 13.10 -6.15
CA CYS A 27 19.49 12.61 -7.51
C CYS A 27 18.73 13.66 -8.35
N LYS A 28 18.95 13.64 -9.65
CA LYS A 28 18.05 14.28 -10.62
C LYS A 28 16.91 13.30 -10.87
N VAL A 29 15.67 13.76 -10.71
CA VAL A 29 14.51 12.88 -10.78
C VAL A 29 13.59 13.30 -11.92
N ILE A 30 13.20 12.33 -12.74
CA ILE A 30 12.20 12.47 -13.81
C ILE A 30 11.01 11.60 -13.46
N GLY A 31 9.84 12.20 -13.32
CA GLY A 31 8.58 11.50 -13.09
C GLY A 31 7.82 11.24 -14.39
N VAL A 32 7.17 10.09 -14.51
CA VAL A 32 6.33 9.73 -15.66
C VAL A 32 4.97 9.23 -15.15
N ASP A 33 3.88 9.88 -15.55
CA ASP A 33 2.51 9.42 -15.27
C ASP A 33 1.54 9.92 -16.35
N PHE A 34 0.48 9.15 -16.62
CA PHE A 34 -0.59 9.52 -17.54
C PHE A 34 -1.60 10.49 -16.92
N ASP A 35 -1.64 10.59 -15.60
CA ASP A 35 -2.51 11.50 -14.87
C ASP A 35 -1.83 12.87 -14.70
N GLN A 36 -2.41 13.90 -15.32
CA GLN A 36 -1.84 15.25 -15.29
C GLN A 36 -1.79 15.82 -13.87
N GLN A 37 -2.75 15.52 -13.01
CA GLN A 37 -2.76 16.02 -11.64
C GLN A 37 -1.56 15.50 -10.84
N LYS A 38 -1.16 14.25 -11.09
CA LYS A 38 0.02 13.64 -10.47
C LYS A 38 1.32 14.24 -11.02
N VAL A 39 1.37 14.51 -12.33
CA VAL A 39 2.49 15.23 -12.96
C VAL A 39 2.63 16.63 -12.36
N ASP A 40 1.53 17.37 -12.22
CA ASP A 40 1.53 18.73 -11.64
C ASP A 40 1.92 18.68 -10.14
N MET A 41 1.48 17.66 -9.41
CA MET A 41 1.90 17.44 -8.03
C MET A 41 3.40 17.19 -7.93
N ALA A 42 3.97 16.36 -8.79
CA ALA A 42 5.42 16.13 -8.85
C ALA A 42 6.17 17.43 -9.18
N ALA A 43 5.68 18.21 -10.15
CA ALA A 43 6.26 19.49 -10.53
C ALA A 43 6.25 20.51 -9.37
N SER A 44 5.18 20.54 -8.58
CA SER A 44 5.09 21.39 -7.36
C SER A 44 6.14 21.04 -6.31
N LYS A 45 6.68 19.81 -6.34
CA LYS A 45 7.79 19.36 -5.49
C LYS A 45 9.16 19.57 -6.14
N GLY A 46 9.21 20.28 -7.26
CA GLY A 46 10.44 20.54 -8.02
C GLY A 46 11.00 19.29 -8.70
N ILE A 47 10.17 18.33 -9.03
CA ILE A 47 10.50 17.14 -9.81
C ILE A 47 10.11 17.41 -11.26
N VAL A 48 11.03 17.19 -12.18
CA VAL A 48 10.71 17.23 -13.61
C VAL A 48 9.79 16.06 -13.92
N ALA A 49 8.61 16.33 -14.50
CA ALA A 49 7.65 15.27 -14.76
C ALA A 49 6.99 15.42 -16.12
N VAL A 50 6.68 14.30 -16.77
CA VAL A 50 6.09 14.24 -18.11
C VAL A 50 4.86 13.36 -18.16
N ASN A 51 3.91 13.75 -19.03
CA ASN A 51 2.69 13.01 -19.26
C ASN A 51 2.69 12.41 -20.68
N PRO A 52 2.88 11.09 -20.83
CA PRO A 52 2.86 10.44 -22.14
C PRO A 52 1.50 10.58 -22.86
N GLY A 53 0.40 10.66 -22.10
CA GLY A 53 -0.95 10.86 -22.65
C GLY A 53 -1.16 12.20 -23.35
N LYS A 54 -0.24 13.15 -23.18
CA LYS A 54 -0.22 14.45 -23.86
C LYS A 54 0.76 14.52 -25.05
N GLY A 55 1.23 13.37 -25.51
CA GLY A 55 2.11 13.27 -26.69
C GLY A 55 3.59 13.38 -26.40
N THR A 56 4.02 13.42 -25.13
CA THR A 56 5.44 13.37 -24.79
C THR A 56 5.91 11.93 -24.75
N ASP A 57 6.83 11.55 -25.60
CA ASP A 57 7.51 10.26 -25.53
C ASP A 57 8.49 10.26 -24.33
N PRO A 58 8.28 9.43 -23.30
CA PRO A 58 9.13 9.43 -22.12
C PRO A 58 10.55 8.94 -22.40
N VAL A 59 10.73 8.03 -23.36
CA VAL A 59 12.05 7.50 -23.74
C VAL A 59 12.88 8.62 -24.33
N ARG A 60 12.34 9.29 -25.35
CA ARG A 60 12.99 10.41 -26.00
C ARG A 60 13.25 11.58 -25.05
N PHE A 61 12.30 11.87 -24.16
CA PHE A 61 12.49 12.91 -23.16
C PHE A 61 13.67 12.62 -22.23
N VAL A 62 13.79 11.38 -21.73
CA VAL A 62 14.91 10.97 -20.87
C VAL A 62 16.23 11.01 -21.63
N GLU A 63 16.25 10.58 -22.89
CA GLU A 63 17.41 10.63 -23.75
C GLU A 63 17.89 12.08 -23.93
N ASP A 64 17.01 12.99 -24.30
CA ASP A 64 17.31 14.41 -24.46
C ASP A 64 17.79 15.05 -23.16
N TYR A 65 17.11 14.76 -22.04
CA TYR A 65 17.45 15.30 -20.72
C TYR A 65 18.84 14.85 -20.23
N THR A 66 19.25 13.64 -20.61
CA THR A 66 20.53 13.04 -20.19
C THR A 66 21.66 13.23 -21.25
N GLY A 67 21.40 13.98 -22.30
CA GLY A 67 22.37 14.17 -23.39
C GLY A 67 22.73 12.88 -24.14
N GLY A 68 21.74 11.99 -24.33
CA GLY A 68 21.91 10.72 -25.05
C GLY A 68 22.45 9.57 -24.22
N ILE A 69 22.71 9.78 -22.92
CA ILE A 69 23.31 8.75 -22.04
C ILE A 69 22.26 7.77 -21.53
N GLY A 70 21.06 8.27 -21.14
CA GLY A 70 20.01 7.53 -20.45
C GLY A 70 20.11 7.60 -18.92
N ALA A 71 19.10 7.11 -18.24
CA ALA A 71 18.98 7.16 -16.79
C ALA A 71 19.86 6.12 -16.08
N ASP A 72 20.43 6.48 -14.94
CA ASP A 72 21.19 5.58 -14.06
C ASP A 72 20.31 4.51 -13.42
N GLY A 73 19.06 4.86 -13.15
CA GLY A 73 18.06 3.95 -12.60
C GLY A 73 16.66 4.29 -13.05
N VAL A 74 15.81 3.27 -13.16
CA VAL A 74 14.37 3.40 -13.39
C VAL A 74 13.63 2.68 -12.26
N LEU A 75 12.81 3.42 -11.54
CA LEU A 75 11.95 2.89 -10.48
C LEU A 75 10.52 2.78 -11.00
N ILE A 76 9.98 1.57 -11.04
CA ILE A 76 8.62 1.31 -11.51
C ILE A 76 7.70 1.17 -10.30
N THR A 77 6.87 2.17 -10.05
CA THR A 77 5.85 2.18 -8.97
C THR A 77 4.43 2.10 -9.53
N ALA A 78 4.31 2.03 -10.86
CA ALA A 78 3.02 1.89 -11.53
C ALA A 78 2.39 0.50 -11.31
N SER A 79 1.06 0.45 -11.34
CA SER A 79 0.28 -0.79 -11.39
C SER A 79 -0.50 -0.86 -12.69
N THR A 80 -0.17 -1.83 -13.54
CA THR A 80 -0.80 -2.03 -14.85
C THR A 80 -0.61 -3.46 -15.35
N GLN A 81 -1.50 -3.91 -16.23
CA GLN A 81 -1.34 -5.20 -16.91
C GLN A 81 -0.41 -5.12 -18.14
N SER A 82 0.00 -3.93 -18.53
CA SER A 82 0.86 -3.72 -19.70
C SER A 82 2.28 -4.24 -19.45
N HIS A 83 2.83 -4.90 -20.46
CA HIS A 83 4.23 -5.31 -20.50
C HIS A 83 5.14 -4.21 -21.07
N GLU A 84 4.57 -3.17 -21.66
CA GLU A 84 5.31 -2.10 -22.33
C GLU A 84 6.14 -1.27 -21.35
N VAL A 85 5.69 -1.15 -20.12
CA VAL A 85 6.38 -0.37 -19.08
C VAL A 85 7.81 -0.86 -18.84
N ILE A 86 8.05 -2.18 -18.85
CA ILE A 86 9.40 -2.73 -18.63
C ILE A 86 10.28 -2.51 -19.85
N HIS A 87 9.72 -2.59 -21.06
CA HIS A 87 10.42 -2.30 -22.29
C HIS A 87 10.90 -0.83 -22.32
N GLN A 88 9.99 0.11 -22.08
CA GLN A 88 10.33 1.54 -21.99
C GLN A 88 11.35 1.83 -20.89
N ALA A 89 11.27 1.14 -19.74
CA ALA A 89 12.26 1.28 -18.68
C ALA A 89 13.66 0.86 -19.14
N CYS A 90 13.76 -0.21 -19.95
CA CYS A 90 15.04 -0.63 -20.55
C CYS A 90 15.54 0.41 -21.57
N GLU A 91 14.66 0.98 -22.38
CA GLU A 91 15.02 2.00 -23.35
C GLU A 91 15.51 3.29 -22.68
N MET A 92 14.84 3.75 -21.62
CA MET A 92 15.24 4.92 -20.84
C MET A 92 16.55 4.74 -20.09
N SER A 93 16.96 3.49 -19.79
CA SER A 93 18.14 3.21 -18.99
C SER A 93 19.44 3.39 -19.79
N ARG A 94 20.48 3.93 -19.17
CA ARG A 94 21.84 3.88 -19.71
C ARG A 94 22.42 2.47 -19.72
N LYS A 95 23.55 2.26 -20.37
CA LYS A 95 24.31 1.00 -20.23
C LYS A 95 24.63 0.75 -18.75
N ARG A 96 24.44 -0.50 -18.32
CA ARG A 96 24.63 -0.95 -16.93
C ARG A 96 23.75 -0.20 -15.91
N GLY A 97 22.63 0.37 -16.38
CA GLY A 97 21.60 0.95 -15.54
C GLY A 97 20.87 -0.12 -14.73
N ARG A 98 20.12 0.30 -13.73
CA ARG A 98 19.33 -0.58 -12.87
C ARG A 98 17.85 -0.26 -12.98
N ILE A 99 17.02 -1.31 -13.02
CA ILE A 99 15.58 -1.20 -13.01
C ILE A 99 15.08 -1.86 -11.72
N VAL A 100 14.27 -1.14 -10.95
CA VAL A 100 13.68 -1.65 -9.70
C VAL A 100 12.17 -1.62 -9.83
N LEU A 101 11.54 -2.78 -9.66
CA LEU A 101 10.10 -2.91 -9.67
C LEU A 101 9.56 -2.92 -8.24
N VAL A 102 8.71 -1.94 -7.93
CA VAL A 102 7.96 -1.82 -6.66
C VAL A 102 6.47 -2.07 -6.89
N GLY A 103 5.94 -1.59 -8.02
CA GLY A 103 4.55 -1.76 -8.40
C GLY A 103 4.22 -3.15 -8.93
N VAL A 104 3.07 -3.29 -9.55
CA VAL A 104 2.60 -4.55 -10.14
C VAL A 104 2.39 -4.35 -11.63
N ILE A 105 3.24 -4.96 -12.45
CA ILE A 105 3.17 -4.90 -13.92
C ILE A 105 3.21 -6.29 -14.54
N GLY A 106 2.92 -6.39 -15.84
CA GLY A 106 3.20 -7.60 -16.61
C GLY A 106 4.72 -7.81 -16.75
N LEU A 107 5.21 -9.03 -16.48
CA LEU A 107 6.63 -9.38 -16.51
C LEU A 107 7.00 -10.22 -17.74
N ASN A 108 6.52 -9.84 -18.93
CA ASN A 108 6.99 -10.45 -20.16
C ASN A 108 8.30 -9.81 -20.59
N MET A 109 9.40 -10.33 -20.06
CA MET A 109 10.74 -9.78 -20.24
C MET A 109 11.41 -10.37 -21.51
N ARG A 110 11.88 -9.50 -22.38
CA ARG A 110 12.64 -9.89 -23.57
C ARG A 110 14.14 -9.76 -23.29
N ARG A 111 14.89 -10.82 -23.56
CA ARG A 111 16.34 -10.83 -23.35
C ARG A 111 17.03 -9.65 -24.04
N ASP A 112 16.59 -9.29 -25.23
CA ASP A 112 17.22 -8.24 -26.05
C ASP A 112 17.15 -6.85 -25.42
N ASP A 113 16.11 -6.56 -24.63
CA ASP A 113 15.96 -5.29 -23.93
C ASP A 113 17.07 -5.10 -22.88
N PHE A 114 17.53 -6.18 -22.26
CA PHE A 114 18.54 -6.16 -21.21
C PHE A 114 19.95 -6.38 -21.73
N TYR A 115 20.11 -7.27 -22.70
CA TYR A 115 21.41 -7.77 -23.15
C TYR A 115 22.33 -6.68 -23.71
N LYS A 116 21.83 -5.83 -24.59
CA LYS A 116 22.64 -4.80 -25.25
C LYS A 116 23.18 -3.74 -24.31
N LYS A 117 22.49 -3.52 -23.19
CA LYS A 117 22.84 -2.50 -22.20
C LYS A 117 23.36 -3.11 -20.88
N GLU A 118 23.44 -4.44 -20.75
CA GLU A 118 23.83 -5.14 -19.51
C GLU A 118 23.03 -4.62 -18.30
N LEU A 119 21.69 -4.53 -18.42
CA LEU A 119 20.84 -3.98 -17.38
C LEU A 119 20.67 -4.95 -16.22
N SER A 120 20.61 -4.41 -15.01
CA SER A 120 20.16 -5.16 -13.82
C SER A 120 18.68 -4.91 -13.56
N PHE A 121 17.97 -5.96 -13.18
CA PHE A 121 16.56 -5.89 -12.78
C PHE A 121 16.39 -6.52 -11.40
N GLN A 122 15.65 -5.82 -10.53
CA GLN A 122 15.36 -6.28 -9.19
C GLN A 122 13.91 -5.99 -8.83
N VAL A 123 13.22 -6.97 -8.25
CA VAL A 123 11.93 -6.74 -7.59
C VAL A 123 12.19 -6.33 -6.14
N SER A 124 11.59 -5.21 -5.73
CA SER A 124 11.66 -4.74 -4.35
C SER A 124 10.74 -5.59 -3.47
N CYS A 125 11.24 -6.00 -2.31
CA CYS A 125 10.45 -6.72 -1.32
C CYS A 125 10.02 -5.77 -0.19
N SER A 126 8.76 -5.37 -0.20
CA SER A 126 8.07 -4.70 0.91
C SER A 126 8.95 -3.70 1.68
N TYR A 127 9.14 -3.94 2.99
CA TYR A 127 9.85 -3.04 3.92
C TYR A 127 11.37 -3.25 3.96
N GLY A 128 11.90 -4.19 3.19
CA GLY A 128 13.31 -4.55 3.19
C GLY A 128 13.66 -5.74 4.08
N ALA A 129 14.94 -5.88 4.43
CA ALA A 129 15.41 -7.00 5.25
C ALA A 129 14.72 -7.02 6.63
N GLY A 130 14.33 -8.20 7.05
CA GLY A 130 13.50 -8.45 8.24
C GLY A 130 12.07 -8.84 7.89
N ARG A 131 11.56 -8.42 6.75
CA ARG A 131 10.22 -8.78 6.31
C ARG A 131 10.12 -10.27 6.00
N TYR A 132 9.09 -10.93 6.55
CA TYR A 132 8.86 -12.38 6.50
C TYR A 132 9.88 -13.22 7.28
N ASP A 133 10.70 -12.59 8.13
CA ASP A 133 11.60 -13.29 9.05
C ASP A 133 10.97 -13.31 10.44
N GLU A 134 10.58 -14.51 10.90
CA GLU A 134 9.90 -14.69 12.20
C GLU A 134 10.78 -14.28 13.39
N GLU A 135 12.11 -14.51 13.29
CA GLU A 135 13.03 -14.09 14.35
C GLU A 135 13.09 -12.57 14.48
N TYR A 136 13.02 -11.88 13.36
CA TYR A 136 13.04 -10.42 13.33
C TYR A 136 11.66 -9.82 13.71
N GLU A 137 10.58 -10.21 13.01
CA GLU A 137 9.26 -9.60 13.18
C GLU A 137 8.60 -9.95 14.52
N ASN A 138 8.67 -11.22 14.94
CA ASN A 138 7.95 -11.71 16.11
C ASN A 138 8.78 -11.80 17.38
N LYS A 139 10.09 -12.05 17.26
CA LYS A 139 11.00 -12.22 18.42
C LYS A 139 11.90 -11.02 18.66
N GLY A 140 11.92 -10.04 17.75
CA GLY A 140 12.67 -8.81 17.90
C GLY A 140 14.20 -8.96 17.76
N HIS A 141 14.67 -10.02 17.13
CA HIS A 141 16.09 -10.24 16.87
C HIS A 141 16.53 -9.46 15.63
N ASP A 142 17.17 -8.32 15.82
CA ASP A 142 17.65 -7.48 14.71
C ASP A 142 18.95 -8.04 14.10
N TYR A 143 19.15 -7.79 12.82
CA TYR A 143 20.38 -8.13 12.11
C TYR A 143 21.55 -7.24 12.56
N PRO A 144 22.80 -7.78 12.62
CA PRO A 144 23.97 -6.97 12.92
C PRO A 144 24.13 -5.81 11.92
N LEU A 145 24.18 -4.58 12.44
CA LEU A 145 24.25 -3.35 11.64
C LEU A 145 25.42 -3.35 10.65
N ALA A 146 26.54 -3.93 11.01
CA ALA A 146 27.73 -3.98 10.16
C ALA A 146 27.53 -4.79 8.86
N TYR A 147 26.58 -5.72 8.86
CA TYR A 147 26.32 -6.62 7.73
C TYR A 147 25.01 -6.30 6.99
N VAL A 148 24.00 -5.82 7.71
CA VAL A 148 22.69 -5.47 7.15
C VAL A 148 22.35 -4.06 7.56
N ARG A 149 22.74 -3.08 6.73
CA ARG A 149 22.55 -1.65 7.03
C ARG A 149 21.09 -1.26 7.06
N TRP A 150 20.29 -1.74 6.11
CA TRP A 150 18.91 -1.37 5.92
C TRP A 150 17.97 -2.52 6.23
N THR A 151 17.41 -2.49 7.43
CA THR A 151 16.35 -3.40 7.87
C THR A 151 15.02 -2.68 7.90
N GLU A 152 13.92 -3.40 8.03
CA GLU A 152 12.57 -2.84 8.14
C GLU A 152 12.51 -1.69 9.16
N LYS A 153 12.97 -1.92 10.40
CA LYS A 153 13.00 -0.90 11.45
C LYS A 153 13.81 0.32 11.07
N ARG A 154 15.02 0.12 10.56
CA ARG A 154 15.92 1.23 10.18
C ARG A 154 15.38 2.03 8.98
N ASN A 155 14.64 1.37 8.08
CA ASN A 155 13.92 2.05 7.02
C ASN A 155 12.82 2.95 7.58
N PHE A 156 11.99 2.47 8.51
CA PHE A 156 10.98 3.31 9.18
C PHE A 156 11.61 4.49 9.92
N GLU A 157 12.66 4.27 10.72
CA GLU A 157 13.36 5.33 11.43
C GLU A 157 13.90 6.42 10.48
N THR A 158 14.46 6.00 9.34
CA THR A 158 14.99 6.92 8.32
C THR A 158 13.88 7.75 7.67
N ILE A 159 12.74 7.14 7.35
CA ILE A 159 11.60 7.84 6.75
C ILE A 159 10.98 8.82 7.76
N LEU A 160 10.80 8.43 9.02
CA LEU A 160 10.32 9.32 10.07
C LEU A 160 11.26 10.53 10.26
N HIS A 161 12.57 10.30 10.20
CA HIS A 161 13.55 11.38 10.24
C HIS A 161 13.42 12.32 9.02
N ALA A 162 13.24 11.76 7.82
CA ALA A 162 13.05 12.56 6.61
C ALA A 162 11.78 13.42 6.67
N ILE A 163 10.70 12.91 7.27
CA ILE A 163 9.46 13.68 7.51
C ILE A 163 9.72 14.79 8.54
N SER A 164 10.36 14.47 9.67
CA SER A 164 10.60 15.43 10.75
C SER A 164 11.57 16.55 10.35
N SER A 165 12.55 16.26 9.49
CA SER A 165 13.48 17.25 8.95
C SER A 165 12.91 18.08 7.79
N GLY A 166 11.71 17.77 7.30
CA GLY A 166 11.12 18.42 6.14
C GLY A 166 11.70 17.98 4.79
N SER A 167 12.60 17.00 4.77
CA SER A 167 13.17 16.46 3.52
C SER A 167 12.14 15.65 2.73
N LEU A 168 11.09 15.16 3.41
CA LEU A 168 9.95 14.48 2.83
C LEU A 168 8.66 15.14 3.29
N ASP A 169 7.93 15.77 2.37
CA ASP A 169 6.62 16.37 2.62
C ASP A 169 5.52 15.36 2.27
N VAL A 170 4.93 14.76 3.29
CA VAL A 170 3.79 13.84 3.15
C VAL A 170 2.44 14.54 3.32
N LYS A 171 2.40 15.70 4.00
CA LYS A 171 1.14 16.39 4.28
C LYS A 171 0.43 16.84 3.02
N SER A 172 1.18 17.37 2.07
CA SER A 172 0.63 17.81 0.78
C SER A 172 0.19 16.67 -0.14
N LEU A 173 0.52 15.42 0.19
CA LEU A 173 0.07 14.24 -0.52
C LEU A 173 -1.28 13.72 -0.01
N ILE A 174 -1.73 14.19 1.16
CA ILE A 174 -3.04 13.84 1.71
C ILE A 174 -4.10 14.61 0.95
N THR A 175 -4.86 13.92 0.13
CA THR A 175 -5.91 14.51 -0.71
C THR A 175 -7.29 14.40 -0.10
N GLU A 176 -7.47 13.50 0.84
CA GLU A 176 -8.76 13.22 1.48
C GLU A 176 -8.58 12.89 2.96
N GLU A 177 -9.46 13.44 3.79
CA GLU A 177 -9.62 13.07 5.18
C GLU A 177 -11.10 12.79 5.44
N VAL A 178 -11.43 11.58 5.85
CA VAL A 178 -12.80 11.09 6.03
C VAL A 178 -12.94 10.48 7.42
N ASP A 179 -14.06 10.69 8.07
CA ASP A 179 -14.32 10.05 9.36
C ASP A 179 -14.51 8.53 9.18
N LEU A 180 -14.09 7.74 10.16
CA LEU A 180 -14.14 6.27 10.07
C LEU A 180 -15.53 5.74 9.76
N VAL A 181 -16.58 6.42 10.19
CA VAL A 181 -17.98 6.01 9.94
C VAL A 181 -18.31 6.07 8.44
N ASP A 182 -17.67 6.97 7.71
CA ASP A 182 -17.89 7.23 6.28
C ASP A 182 -16.82 6.55 5.40
N TYR A 183 -16.12 5.54 5.92
CA TYR A 183 -15.01 4.84 5.25
C TYR A 183 -15.36 4.34 3.84
N GLU A 184 -16.64 4.09 3.56
CA GLU A 184 -17.11 3.64 2.25
C GLU A 184 -16.89 4.69 1.16
N GLU A 185 -16.80 5.98 1.49
CA GLU A 185 -16.47 7.04 0.53
C GLU A 185 -15.09 6.86 -0.09
N ILE A 186 -14.15 6.27 0.67
CA ILE A 186 -12.79 5.95 0.19
C ILE A 186 -12.76 4.56 -0.44
N TYR A 187 -13.24 3.53 0.28
CA TYR A 187 -13.14 2.14 -0.17
C TYR A 187 -14.14 1.77 -1.26
N GLY A 188 -15.23 2.52 -1.42
CA GLY A 188 -16.22 2.33 -2.48
C GLY A 188 -15.71 2.71 -3.88
N ASP A 189 -14.78 3.66 -3.96
CA ASP A 189 -14.14 4.08 -5.22
C ASP A 189 -12.65 4.39 -5.05
N MET A 190 -11.86 3.36 -4.83
CA MET A 190 -10.39 3.46 -4.69
C MET A 190 -9.66 3.93 -5.97
N ARG A 191 -10.38 4.09 -7.09
CA ARG A 191 -9.82 4.57 -8.37
C ARG A 191 -10.22 6.00 -8.70
N LYS A 192 -10.77 6.72 -7.72
CA LYS A 192 -11.18 8.11 -7.87
C LYS A 192 -10.03 8.95 -8.43
N LYS A 193 -10.29 9.65 -9.52
CA LYS A 193 -9.29 10.54 -10.13
C LYS A 193 -8.84 11.60 -9.14
N GLY A 194 -7.51 11.81 -9.06
CA GLY A 194 -6.90 12.81 -8.19
C GLY A 194 -6.63 12.37 -6.77
N SER A 195 -7.10 11.22 -6.32
CA SER A 195 -6.75 10.68 -5.01
C SER A 195 -5.29 10.20 -5.00
N ILE A 196 -4.51 10.70 -4.04
CA ILE A 196 -3.12 10.28 -3.80
C ILE A 196 -3.04 9.51 -2.48
N ALA A 197 -3.46 10.13 -1.39
CA ALA A 197 -3.52 9.51 -0.06
C ALA A 197 -4.79 9.94 0.67
N SER A 198 -5.45 8.97 1.29
CA SER A 198 -6.64 9.17 2.10
C SER A 198 -6.37 8.79 3.55
N ILE A 199 -6.84 9.59 4.49
CA ILE A 199 -6.74 9.32 5.92
C ILE A 199 -8.12 9.10 6.50
N LEU A 200 -8.27 8.02 7.29
CA LEU A 200 -9.44 7.79 8.11
C LEU A 200 -9.21 8.38 9.50
N ARG A 201 -10.10 9.28 9.93
CA ARG A 201 -10.09 9.83 11.28
C ARG A 201 -10.88 8.94 12.21
N PHE A 202 -10.21 8.42 13.22
CA PHE A 202 -10.85 7.66 14.28
C PHE A 202 -11.42 8.62 15.35
N PRO A 203 -12.61 8.35 15.91
CA PRO A 203 -13.15 9.18 16.98
C PRO A 203 -12.24 9.13 18.22
N ALA A 204 -11.99 10.29 18.82
CA ALA A 204 -11.12 10.40 19.99
C ALA A 204 -11.73 9.70 21.23
N ASP A 205 -13.06 9.67 21.31
CA ASP A 205 -13.81 9.16 22.47
C ASP A 205 -14.50 7.82 22.19
N SER A 206 -13.81 6.87 21.56
CA SER A 206 -14.38 5.54 21.38
C SER A 206 -14.42 4.79 22.73
N LYS A 207 -15.62 4.60 23.28
CA LYS A 207 -15.81 3.74 24.44
C LYS A 207 -15.59 2.29 24.01
N MET A 208 -14.67 1.60 24.69
CA MET A 208 -14.50 0.16 24.53
C MET A 208 -15.62 -0.54 25.30
N GLU A 209 -16.67 -0.88 24.58
CA GLU A 209 -17.76 -1.67 25.16
C GLU A 209 -17.44 -3.16 25.05
N SER A 210 -17.52 -3.87 26.18
CA SER A 210 -17.31 -5.32 26.22
C SER A 210 -18.46 -6.11 25.58
N VAL A 211 -19.64 -5.49 25.44
CA VAL A 211 -20.83 -6.09 24.81
C VAL A 211 -21.38 -5.14 23.76
N VAL A 212 -21.52 -5.62 22.53
CA VAL A 212 -22.11 -4.87 21.41
C VAL A 212 -23.49 -5.43 21.12
N SER A 213 -24.55 -4.61 21.24
CA SER A 213 -25.89 -4.96 20.77
C SER A 213 -25.95 -4.99 19.25
N ILE A 214 -26.46 -6.09 18.68
CA ILE A 214 -26.46 -6.33 17.22
C ILE A 214 -27.76 -5.91 16.55
N GLY A 215 -28.81 -5.68 17.31
CA GLY A 215 -30.10 -5.25 16.76
C GLY A 215 -31.17 -5.09 17.84
N ASN A 216 -32.33 -4.65 17.41
CA ASN A 216 -33.51 -4.42 18.30
C ASN A 216 -34.27 -5.71 18.66
N ASN A 217 -33.65 -6.87 18.51
CA ASN A 217 -34.28 -8.14 18.86
C ASN A 217 -34.33 -8.31 20.37
N THR A 218 -35.38 -7.80 20.99
CA THR A 218 -35.67 -8.08 22.40
C THR A 218 -36.18 -9.51 22.57
N PHE A 219 -35.44 -10.31 23.34
CA PHE A 219 -35.91 -11.64 23.72
C PHE A 219 -37.05 -11.54 24.73
N VAL A 220 -38.28 -11.82 24.29
CA VAL A 220 -39.38 -12.07 25.17
C VAL A 220 -39.10 -13.36 25.93
N SER A 221 -39.32 -13.39 27.27
CA SER A 221 -39.06 -14.53 28.14
C SER A 221 -39.78 -15.78 27.64
N GLY A 222 -39.05 -16.80 27.28
CA GLY A 222 -39.52 -18.09 26.78
C GLY A 222 -38.42 -19.14 26.86
N LYS A 223 -38.61 -20.27 26.30
CA LYS A 223 -37.72 -21.44 26.34
C LYS A 223 -36.24 -21.11 26.02
N GLY A 224 -35.40 -21.24 27.03
CA GLY A 224 -33.91 -21.28 26.93
C GLY A 224 -33.21 -20.16 26.19
N LYS A 225 -32.27 -19.51 26.84
CA LYS A 225 -31.36 -18.54 26.21
C LYS A 225 -30.05 -19.24 25.90
N ILE A 226 -29.56 -19.16 24.63
CA ILE A 226 -28.32 -19.79 24.21
C ILE A 226 -27.22 -18.73 24.13
N GLY A 227 -26.11 -19.00 24.81
CA GLY A 227 -24.84 -18.31 24.60
C GLY A 227 -23.85 -19.24 23.92
N ILE A 228 -23.08 -18.70 22.98
CA ILE A 228 -22.06 -19.46 22.26
C ILE A 228 -20.71 -18.84 22.58
N ILE A 229 -19.73 -19.65 23.00
CA ILE A 229 -18.35 -19.24 23.20
C ILE A 229 -17.53 -19.88 22.09
N GLY A 230 -16.86 -19.05 21.30
CA GLY A 230 -16.08 -19.46 20.13
C GLY A 230 -16.83 -19.27 18.81
N ALA A 231 -16.46 -18.22 18.06
CA ALA A 231 -17.04 -17.84 16.77
C ALA A 231 -16.19 -18.33 15.58
N GLY A 232 -15.67 -19.56 15.65
CA GLY A 232 -14.83 -20.17 14.64
C GLY A 232 -15.62 -20.84 13.50
N ASN A 233 -14.87 -21.48 12.57
CA ASN A 233 -15.44 -22.13 11.40
C ASN A 233 -16.45 -23.24 11.74
N TYR A 234 -16.20 -24.04 12.77
CA TYR A 234 -17.12 -25.08 13.19
C TYR A 234 -18.45 -24.50 13.67
N THR A 235 -18.38 -23.48 14.50
CA THR A 235 -19.58 -22.77 14.99
C THR A 235 -20.37 -22.19 13.82
N SER A 236 -19.70 -21.52 12.89
CA SER A 236 -20.33 -20.89 11.72
C SER A 236 -20.95 -21.90 10.75
N ALA A 237 -20.22 -23.00 10.47
CA ALA A 237 -20.62 -23.95 9.43
C ALA A 237 -21.57 -25.05 9.93
N MET A 238 -21.49 -25.42 11.21
CA MET A 238 -22.25 -26.56 11.76
C MET A 238 -23.22 -26.14 12.86
N VAL A 239 -22.77 -25.44 13.88
CA VAL A 239 -23.59 -25.15 15.06
C VAL A 239 -24.72 -24.17 14.73
N ILE A 240 -24.42 -23.05 14.09
CA ILE A 240 -25.43 -22.02 13.74
C ILE A 240 -26.53 -22.58 12.83
N PRO A 241 -26.24 -23.32 11.73
CA PRO A 241 -27.30 -23.93 10.91
C PRO A 241 -28.14 -24.96 11.66
N CYS A 242 -27.56 -25.74 12.58
CA CYS A 242 -28.32 -26.68 13.40
C CYS A 242 -29.26 -25.96 14.38
N LEU A 243 -28.78 -24.90 15.03
CA LEU A 243 -29.60 -24.09 15.92
C LEU A 243 -30.73 -23.36 15.19
N ALA A 244 -30.45 -22.88 13.98
CA ALA A 244 -31.46 -22.25 13.11
C ALA A 244 -32.57 -23.24 12.72
N LYS A 245 -32.23 -24.50 12.35
CA LYS A 245 -33.20 -25.58 12.07
C LYS A 245 -34.04 -25.93 13.30
N ALA A 246 -33.47 -25.84 14.50
CA ALA A 246 -34.15 -26.06 15.76
C ALA A 246 -34.97 -24.83 16.25
N HIS A 247 -35.01 -23.75 15.46
CA HIS A 247 -35.63 -22.46 15.83
C HIS A 247 -35.12 -21.92 17.17
N ALA A 248 -33.86 -22.23 17.51
CA ALA A 248 -33.24 -21.80 18.75
C ALA A 248 -32.84 -20.31 18.65
N ARG A 249 -33.00 -19.58 19.75
CA ARG A 249 -32.65 -18.16 19.82
C ARG A 249 -31.32 -17.98 20.53
N ILE A 250 -30.39 -17.31 19.83
CA ILE A 250 -29.05 -17.05 20.32
C ILE A 250 -29.03 -15.66 20.94
N LYS A 251 -28.71 -15.58 22.24
CA LYS A 251 -28.62 -14.29 22.93
C LYS A 251 -27.23 -13.69 22.83
N TYR A 252 -26.18 -14.49 23.02
CA TYR A 252 -24.80 -14.04 22.99
C TYR A 252 -23.95 -14.92 22.10
N ILE A 253 -23.04 -14.29 21.37
CA ILE A 253 -21.89 -14.97 20.76
C ILE A 253 -20.62 -14.27 21.24
N ALA A 254 -19.68 -15.05 21.79
CA ALA A 254 -18.42 -14.56 22.34
C ALA A 254 -17.22 -15.07 21.55
N SER A 255 -16.18 -14.24 21.42
CA SER A 255 -14.87 -14.65 20.91
C SER A 255 -13.75 -13.85 21.58
N ALA A 256 -12.54 -14.41 21.63
CA ALA A 256 -11.42 -13.82 22.34
C ALA A 256 -11.09 -12.37 21.89
N GLN A 257 -11.34 -12.03 20.62
CA GLN A 257 -11.05 -10.70 20.06
C GLN A 257 -12.32 -9.92 19.66
N GLY A 258 -13.50 -10.43 19.94
CA GLY A 258 -14.78 -9.77 19.68
C GLY A 258 -15.22 -9.68 18.20
N LEU A 259 -14.33 -9.43 17.27
CA LEU A 259 -14.66 -9.18 15.87
C LEU A 259 -15.38 -10.35 15.19
N SER A 260 -14.88 -11.57 15.34
CA SER A 260 -15.51 -12.76 14.78
C SER A 260 -16.87 -13.05 15.43
N ALA A 261 -17.01 -12.77 16.72
CA ALA A 261 -18.31 -12.86 17.41
C ALA A 261 -19.30 -11.85 16.83
N LYS A 262 -18.91 -10.60 16.61
CA LYS A 262 -19.75 -9.54 16.03
C LYS A 262 -20.25 -9.90 14.63
N ILE A 263 -19.36 -10.38 13.77
CA ILE A 263 -19.71 -10.80 12.40
C ILE A 263 -20.69 -11.98 12.43
N LEU A 264 -20.38 -13.00 13.24
CA LEU A 264 -21.22 -14.19 13.33
C LEU A 264 -22.58 -13.90 13.98
N ALA A 265 -22.63 -13.03 15.00
CA ALA A 265 -23.85 -12.61 15.66
C ALA A 265 -24.80 -11.89 14.70
N ARG A 266 -24.30 -10.98 13.87
CA ARG A 266 -25.09 -10.34 12.81
C ARG A 266 -25.66 -11.37 11.84
N LYS A 267 -24.84 -12.30 11.38
CA LYS A 267 -25.22 -13.34 10.42
C LYS A 267 -26.22 -14.34 11.00
N ALA A 268 -26.11 -14.64 12.26
CA ALA A 268 -26.95 -15.59 12.98
C ALA A 268 -28.21 -14.97 13.62
N GLY A 269 -28.38 -13.64 13.57
CA GLY A 269 -29.47 -12.93 14.21
C GLY A 269 -29.42 -12.98 15.74
N ALA A 270 -28.22 -13.07 16.33
CA ALA A 270 -28.04 -13.02 17.78
C ALA A 270 -28.25 -11.60 18.30
N GLU A 271 -28.67 -11.51 19.59
CA GLU A 271 -28.95 -10.21 20.23
C GLU A 271 -27.66 -9.42 20.51
N ASN A 272 -26.62 -10.10 20.98
CA ASN A 272 -25.38 -9.47 21.41
C ASN A 272 -24.13 -10.23 20.94
N ALA A 273 -23.02 -9.49 20.81
CA ALA A 273 -21.68 -10.01 20.63
C ALA A 273 -20.74 -9.51 21.74
N THR A 274 -19.78 -10.33 22.16
CA THR A 274 -18.80 -9.99 23.19
C THR A 274 -17.46 -10.69 22.91
#